data_32f7d88ad45dee37f3672835d6f013c5
#
_entry.id   32f7d88ad45dee37f3672835d6f013c5
#
_cell.length_a   1.000
_cell.length_b   1.000
_cell.length_c   1.000
_cell.angle_alpha   90.00
_cell.angle_beta   90.00
_cell.angle_gamma   90.00
#
_symmetry.space_group_name_H-M   'P 1'
#
loop_
_entity.id
_entity.type
_entity.pdbx_description
1 polymer ?
#
loop_
_entity_poly.entity_id
_entity_poly.type
_entity_poly.pdbx_seq_one_letter_code
_entity_poly.pdbx_strand_id
1 'polypeptide(L)'
;QTEGFAAARQVDPRMVVKKKDNKDVEVQDGWQGHVIPFDLAQECLLADKLQALKGEEEKLADFAGHYEELLSELTEEDREQPFVNEDAFVPAEVKKALKAGTLDASTAAILKKAENLLNQEKSLKKKIRKDADALHIETKNTIENLSDEQILNLLQRKWVTPLVEDMNDLPQSVIRTLIARLEALCTKYETTFAGVDGEIAETETALRGLIDELTGNAFDMQGLAELKKLLGGK
;
A
#
# COMPACT_ATOMS: atom_id res chain seq x y z
N GLN A 1 1.02 -16.95 37.14
CA GLN A 1 2.04 -17.12 38.19
C GLN A 1 2.33 -18.59 38.52
N THR A 2 1.36 -19.49 38.36
CA THR A 2 1.52 -20.93 38.65
C THR A 2 2.13 -21.73 37.49
N GLU A 3 1.96 -21.29 36.26
CA GLU A 3 2.39 -22.02 35.06
C GLU A 3 3.80 -21.61 34.59
N GLY A 4 4.27 -20.42 34.98
CA GLY A 4 5.61 -19.92 34.66
C GLY A 4 5.93 -19.95 33.18
N PHE A 5 7.19 -20.23 32.83
CA PHE A 5 7.64 -20.34 31.44
C PHE A 5 7.12 -21.59 30.70
N ALA A 6 6.53 -22.54 31.40
CA ALA A 6 5.92 -23.71 30.76
C ALA A 6 4.73 -23.31 29.85
N ALA A 7 3.90 -22.36 30.27
CA ALA A 7 2.82 -21.84 29.46
C ALA A 7 3.33 -21.12 28.18
N ALA A 8 4.48 -20.47 28.25
CA ALA A 8 5.09 -19.81 27.09
C ALA A 8 5.59 -20.80 26.02
N ARG A 9 5.91 -22.05 26.40
CA ARG A 9 6.29 -23.14 25.49
C ARG A 9 5.10 -23.95 24.99
N GLN A 10 3.90 -23.68 25.51
CA GLN A 10 2.70 -24.41 25.12
C GLN A 10 2.17 -23.91 23.77
N VAL A 11 1.77 -24.87 22.93
CA VAL A 11 1.15 -24.63 21.63
C VAL A 11 -0.19 -25.36 21.59
N ASP A 12 -1.25 -24.62 21.28
CA ASP A 12 -2.61 -25.14 21.24
C ASP A 12 -3.05 -25.38 19.77
N PRO A 13 -3.93 -26.34 19.52
CA PRO A 13 -4.54 -26.52 18.21
C PRO A 13 -5.45 -25.30 17.90
N ARG A 14 -5.27 -24.71 16.72
CA ARG A 14 -6.15 -23.65 16.24
C ARG A 14 -7.40 -24.28 15.64
N MET A 15 -8.55 -24.06 16.28
CA MET A 15 -9.83 -24.55 15.80
C MET A 15 -10.54 -23.48 14.98
N VAL A 16 -11.04 -23.85 13.79
CA VAL A 16 -11.78 -22.97 12.88
C VAL A 16 -13.10 -23.63 12.49
N VAL A 17 -14.18 -22.88 12.53
CA VAL A 17 -15.49 -23.36 12.09
C VAL A 17 -15.57 -23.26 10.56
N LYS A 18 -15.66 -24.42 9.89
CA LYS A 18 -15.87 -24.50 8.43
C LYS A 18 -17.25 -25.04 8.13
N LYS A 19 -17.96 -24.42 7.18
CA LYS A 19 -19.26 -24.95 6.70
C LYS A 19 -19.01 -26.16 5.80
N LYS A 20 -19.48 -27.32 6.26
CA LYS A 20 -19.52 -28.54 5.46
C LYS A 20 -20.95 -29.06 5.41
N ASP A 21 -21.50 -29.25 4.21
CA ASP A 21 -22.87 -29.74 3.99
C ASP A 21 -23.95 -28.93 4.77
N ASN A 22 -23.83 -27.58 4.76
CA ASN A 22 -24.71 -26.65 5.51
C ASN A 22 -24.68 -26.83 7.05
N LYS A 23 -23.69 -27.52 7.60
CA LYS A 23 -23.45 -27.64 9.04
C LYS A 23 -22.12 -26.99 9.39
N ASP A 24 -22.11 -26.28 10.53
CA ASP A 24 -20.89 -25.73 11.08
C ASP A 24 -20.11 -26.87 11.76
N VAL A 25 -18.91 -27.15 11.26
CA VAL A 25 -18.02 -28.19 11.78
C VAL A 25 -16.71 -27.52 12.22
N GLU A 26 -16.31 -27.75 13.45
CA GLU A 26 -15.01 -27.34 13.96
C GLU A 26 -13.92 -28.25 13.37
N VAL A 27 -12.95 -27.63 12.70
CA VAL A 27 -11.81 -28.32 12.09
C VAL A 27 -10.53 -27.66 12.59
N GLN A 28 -9.53 -28.49 12.90
CA GLN A 28 -8.22 -27.96 13.23
C GLN A 28 -7.58 -27.36 11.98
N ASP A 29 -7.17 -26.10 12.08
CA ASP A 29 -6.52 -25.32 11.02
C ASP A 29 -5.14 -24.82 11.49
N GLY A 30 -4.25 -25.78 11.77
CA GLY A 30 -2.91 -25.50 12.25
C GLY A 30 -2.80 -25.39 13.78
N TRP A 31 -1.85 -24.57 14.20
CA TRP A 31 -1.45 -24.39 15.60
C TRP A 31 -1.36 -22.91 15.96
N GLN A 32 -1.50 -22.60 17.21
CA GLN A 32 -1.30 -21.26 17.77
C GLN A 32 -0.54 -21.35 19.10
N GLY A 33 0.28 -20.36 19.38
CA GLY A 33 0.97 -20.32 20.66
C GLY A 33 0.03 -19.91 21.79
N HIS A 34 0.11 -20.57 22.91
CA HIS A 34 -0.70 -20.29 24.08
C HIS A 34 -0.47 -18.87 24.63
N VAL A 35 0.79 -18.51 24.78
CA VAL A 35 1.19 -17.18 25.26
C VAL A 35 1.90 -16.39 24.18
N ILE A 36 2.81 -16.98 23.42
CA ILE A 36 3.64 -16.34 22.41
C ILE A 36 2.97 -16.51 21.04
N PRO A 37 2.54 -15.42 20.36
CA PRO A 37 2.00 -15.49 19.01
C PRO A 37 3.01 -16.03 18.02
N PHE A 38 2.55 -16.78 17.02
CA PHE A 38 3.40 -17.33 15.97
C PHE A 38 4.11 -16.22 15.19
N ASP A 39 3.41 -15.14 14.84
CA ASP A 39 3.96 -14.02 14.10
C ASP A 39 5.17 -13.41 14.82
N LEU A 40 5.06 -13.19 16.12
CA LEU A 40 6.15 -12.67 16.94
C LEU A 40 7.35 -13.64 17.00
N ALA A 41 7.07 -14.94 17.12
CA ALA A 41 8.13 -15.97 17.12
C ALA A 41 8.83 -16.03 15.77
N GLN A 42 8.10 -15.95 14.66
CA GLN A 42 8.64 -15.93 13.30
C GLN A 42 9.49 -14.69 13.05
N GLU A 43 9.01 -13.50 13.42
CA GLU A 43 9.76 -12.24 13.26
C GLU A 43 11.06 -12.20 14.07
N CYS A 44 11.05 -12.78 15.26
CA CYS A 44 12.21 -12.70 16.15
C CYS A 44 13.22 -13.85 15.97
N LEU A 45 12.76 -15.06 15.64
CA LEU A 45 13.59 -16.27 15.66
C LEU A 45 13.76 -16.93 14.29
N LEU A 46 12.83 -16.68 13.36
CA LEU A 46 12.80 -17.26 12.03
C LEU A 46 12.72 -16.19 10.93
N ALA A 47 13.27 -15.01 11.22
CA ALA A 47 13.18 -13.83 10.34
C ALA A 47 13.64 -14.12 8.91
N ASP A 48 14.75 -14.85 8.74
CA ASP A 48 15.28 -15.17 7.40
C ASP A 48 14.29 -15.97 6.54
N LYS A 49 13.62 -16.96 7.17
CA LYS A 49 12.63 -17.80 6.48
C LYS A 49 11.35 -17.06 6.19
N LEU A 50 10.91 -16.22 7.13
CA LEU A 50 9.75 -15.36 6.95
C LEU A 50 10.01 -14.36 5.81
N GLN A 51 11.19 -13.78 5.75
CA GLN A 51 11.56 -12.84 4.69
C GLN A 51 11.69 -13.53 3.33
N ALA A 52 12.22 -14.75 3.28
CA ALA A 52 12.26 -15.54 2.06
C ALA A 52 10.85 -15.85 1.54
N LEU A 53 9.91 -16.21 2.42
CA LEU A 53 8.52 -16.45 2.06
C LEU A 53 7.84 -15.18 1.54
N LYS A 54 8.00 -14.04 2.23
CA LYS A 54 7.48 -12.75 1.78
C LYS A 54 8.04 -12.34 0.41
N GLY A 55 9.33 -12.55 0.17
CA GLY A 55 9.93 -12.29 -1.15
C GLY A 55 9.40 -13.20 -2.26
N GLU A 56 8.91 -14.41 -1.95
CA GLU A 56 8.21 -15.27 -2.92
C GLU A 56 6.76 -14.80 -3.16
N GLU A 57 6.09 -14.30 -2.12
CA GLU A 57 4.76 -13.69 -2.23
C GLU A 57 4.79 -12.39 -3.05
N GLU A 58 5.83 -11.54 -2.87
CA GLU A 58 6.05 -10.35 -3.70
C GLU A 58 6.24 -10.71 -5.17
N LYS A 59 7.08 -11.72 -5.47
CA LYS A 59 7.22 -12.23 -6.84
C LYS A 59 5.91 -12.75 -7.42
N LEU A 60 5.05 -13.34 -6.58
CA LEU A 60 3.73 -13.78 -7.02
C LEU A 60 2.83 -12.60 -7.35
N ALA A 61 2.91 -11.50 -6.61
CA ALA A 61 2.18 -10.28 -6.90
C ALA A 61 2.63 -9.62 -8.22
N ASP A 62 3.92 -9.70 -8.56
CA ASP A 62 4.47 -9.16 -9.80
C ASP A 62 3.90 -9.84 -11.06
N PHE A 63 3.40 -11.08 -10.96
CA PHE A 63 2.76 -11.75 -12.10
C PHE A 63 1.55 -10.99 -12.63
N ALA A 64 0.82 -10.26 -11.79
CA ALA A 64 -0.32 -9.45 -12.23
C ALA A 64 0.12 -8.38 -13.25
N GLY A 65 1.21 -7.66 -12.97
CA GLY A 65 1.77 -6.68 -13.90
C GLY A 65 2.24 -7.29 -15.22
N HIS A 66 2.89 -8.47 -15.15
CA HIS A 66 3.30 -9.17 -16.37
C HIS A 66 2.11 -9.66 -17.23
N TYR A 67 0.99 -10.05 -16.60
CA TYR A 67 -0.23 -10.38 -17.34
C TYR A 67 -0.84 -9.16 -18.01
N GLU A 68 -0.88 -8.01 -17.33
CA GLU A 68 -1.37 -6.75 -17.91
C GLU A 68 -0.50 -6.32 -19.10
N GLU A 69 0.83 -6.45 -19.01
CA GLU A 69 1.74 -6.19 -20.13
C GLU A 69 1.41 -7.09 -21.34
N LEU A 70 1.28 -8.41 -21.13
CA LEU A 70 0.97 -9.34 -22.22
C LEU A 70 -0.42 -9.10 -22.81
N LEU A 71 -1.40 -8.72 -22.01
CA LEU A 71 -2.73 -8.35 -22.48
C LEU A 71 -2.69 -7.06 -23.31
N SER A 72 -1.83 -6.11 -22.96
CA SER A 72 -1.65 -4.87 -23.73
C SER A 72 -1.03 -5.10 -25.11
N GLU A 73 -0.21 -6.16 -25.27
CA GLU A 73 0.39 -6.57 -26.54
C GLU A 73 -0.61 -7.24 -27.49
N LEU A 74 -1.80 -7.70 -27.00
CA LEU A 74 -2.83 -8.33 -27.81
C LEU A 74 -3.68 -7.30 -28.56
N THR A 75 -4.14 -7.65 -29.77
CA THR A 75 -5.11 -6.86 -30.52
C THR A 75 -6.50 -6.91 -29.89
N GLU A 76 -7.40 -5.96 -30.22
CA GLU A 76 -8.78 -5.98 -29.72
C GLU A 76 -9.52 -7.26 -30.13
N GLU A 77 -9.29 -7.75 -31.36
CA GLU A 77 -9.87 -8.99 -31.87
C GLU A 77 -9.41 -10.23 -31.10
N ASP A 78 -8.14 -10.25 -30.68
CA ASP A 78 -7.57 -11.34 -29.87
C ASP A 78 -8.08 -11.32 -28.43
N ARG A 79 -8.37 -10.15 -27.87
CA ARG A 79 -8.93 -10.02 -26.52
C ARG A 79 -10.37 -10.56 -26.42
N GLU A 80 -11.13 -10.55 -27.50
CA GLU A 80 -12.48 -11.14 -27.58
C GLU A 80 -12.47 -12.67 -27.68
N GLN A 81 -11.31 -13.30 -27.86
CA GLN A 81 -11.17 -14.74 -27.97
C GLN A 81 -11.35 -15.45 -26.62
N PRO A 82 -11.80 -16.73 -26.62
CA PRO A 82 -12.06 -17.49 -25.40
C PRO A 82 -10.86 -17.68 -24.45
N PHE A 83 -9.63 -17.42 -24.91
CA PHE A 83 -8.43 -17.53 -24.08
C PHE A 83 -8.20 -16.30 -23.19
N VAL A 84 -9.00 -15.22 -23.37
CA VAL A 84 -9.06 -14.05 -22.47
C VAL A 84 -10.49 -13.96 -21.94
N ASN A 85 -10.64 -13.76 -20.64
CA ASN A 85 -11.91 -13.52 -19.98
C ASN A 85 -11.74 -12.45 -18.90
N GLU A 86 -12.52 -11.37 -18.98
CA GLU A 86 -12.48 -10.27 -18.00
C GLU A 86 -11.05 -9.80 -17.68
N ASP A 87 -10.25 -9.51 -18.71
CA ASP A 87 -8.84 -9.08 -18.59
C ASP A 87 -7.91 -10.11 -17.89
N ALA A 88 -8.23 -11.41 -18.00
CA ALA A 88 -7.37 -12.48 -17.50
C ALA A 88 -7.21 -13.61 -18.53
N PHE A 89 -6.02 -14.22 -18.57
CA PHE A 89 -5.79 -15.41 -19.38
C PHE A 89 -6.45 -16.64 -18.77
N VAL A 90 -7.23 -17.37 -19.59
CA VAL A 90 -7.85 -18.65 -19.20
C VAL A 90 -6.88 -19.80 -19.51
N PRO A 91 -6.26 -20.46 -18.50
CA PRO A 91 -5.18 -21.43 -18.72
C PRO A 91 -5.57 -22.62 -19.62
N ALA A 92 -6.83 -23.05 -19.56
CA ALA A 92 -7.33 -24.17 -20.36
C ALA A 92 -7.46 -23.80 -21.83
N GLU A 93 -7.98 -22.60 -22.09
CA GLU A 93 -8.22 -22.11 -23.47
C GLU A 93 -6.91 -21.64 -24.13
N VAL A 94 -5.97 -21.04 -23.38
CA VAL A 94 -4.62 -20.75 -23.87
C VAL A 94 -3.93 -22.02 -24.39
N LYS A 95 -4.02 -23.12 -23.64
CA LYS A 95 -3.44 -24.43 -24.07
C LYS A 95 -4.14 -25.02 -25.29
N LYS A 96 -5.47 -24.86 -25.40
CA LYS A 96 -6.23 -25.33 -26.56
C LYS A 96 -5.87 -24.52 -27.80
N ALA A 97 -5.83 -23.21 -27.68
CA ALA A 97 -5.50 -22.30 -28.77
C ALA A 97 -4.08 -22.55 -29.32
N LEU A 98 -3.09 -22.77 -28.44
CA LEU A 98 -1.73 -23.14 -28.83
C LEU A 98 -1.64 -24.48 -29.54
N LYS A 99 -2.49 -25.48 -29.16
CA LYS A 99 -2.54 -26.81 -29.81
C LYS A 99 -3.27 -26.78 -31.15
N ALA A 100 -4.25 -25.90 -31.33
CA ALA A 100 -5.02 -25.78 -32.56
C ALA A 100 -4.19 -25.26 -33.72
N GLY A 101 -3.16 -24.45 -33.46
CA GLY A 101 -2.22 -23.96 -34.48
C GLY A 101 -2.81 -22.99 -35.51
N THR A 102 -4.00 -22.44 -35.24
CA THR A 102 -4.73 -21.53 -36.16
C THR A 102 -4.41 -20.06 -35.89
N LEU A 103 -3.52 -19.77 -34.92
CA LEU A 103 -3.21 -18.44 -34.45
C LEU A 103 -2.15 -17.79 -35.32
N ASP A 104 -2.20 -16.45 -35.40
CA ASP A 104 -1.15 -15.66 -35.98
C ASP A 104 0.17 -15.80 -35.21
N ALA A 105 1.31 -15.61 -35.90
CA ALA A 105 2.63 -15.85 -35.29
C ALA A 105 2.91 -14.95 -34.07
N SER A 106 2.41 -13.70 -34.10
CA SER A 106 2.53 -12.75 -32.99
C SER A 106 1.72 -13.19 -31.79
N THR A 107 0.44 -13.50 -31.96
CA THR A 107 -0.48 -13.95 -30.91
C THR A 107 -0.02 -15.29 -30.32
N ALA A 108 0.47 -16.23 -31.15
CA ALA A 108 1.04 -17.47 -30.67
C ALA A 108 2.28 -17.26 -29.80
N ALA A 109 3.13 -16.26 -30.09
CA ALA A 109 4.29 -15.93 -29.26
C ALA A 109 3.87 -15.35 -27.88
N ILE A 110 2.86 -14.48 -27.86
CA ILE A 110 2.31 -13.91 -26.63
C ILE A 110 1.68 -15.01 -25.78
N LEU A 111 0.85 -15.87 -26.36
CA LEU A 111 0.22 -16.98 -25.64
C LEU A 111 1.21 -18.01 -25.10
N LYS A 112 2.35 -18.25 -25.78
CA LYS A 112 3.44 -19.07 -25.23
C LYS A 112 4.08 -18.42 -24.00
N LYS A 113 4.30 -17.11 -24.03
CA LYS A 113 4.79 -16.36 -22.86
C LYS A 113 3.78 -16.47 -21.71
N ALA A 114 2.48 -16.25 -22.00
CA ALA A 114 1.40 -16.38 -21.03
C ALA A 114 1.31 -17.80 -20.43
N GLU A 115 1.42 -18.86 -21.25
CA GLU A 115 1.45 -20.24 -20.74
C GLU A 115 2.64 -20.49 -19.82
N ASN A 116 3.82 -19.99 -20.16
CA ASN A 116 5.00 -20.07 -19.30
C ASN A 116 4.78 -19.36 -17.95
N LEU A 117 4.24 -18.15 -17.96
CA LEU A 117 3.92 -17.39 -16.75
C LEU A 117 2.89 -18.12 -15.89
N LEU A 118 1.81 -18.64 -16.47
CA LEU A 118 0.79 -19.42 -15.78
C LEU A 118 1.37 -20.69 -15.12
N ASN A 119 2.32 -21.36 -15.78
CA ASN A 119 2.99 -22.52 -15.21
C ASN A 119 3.95 -22.12 -14.08
N GLN A 120 4.68 -21.01 -14.23
CA GLN A 120 5.56 -20.47 -13.18
C GLN A 120 4.73 -20.03 -11.95
N GLU A 121 3.65 -19.27 -12.17
CA GLU A 121 2.73 -18.87 -11.11
C GLU A 121 2.17 -20.07 -10.34
N LYS A 122 1.72 -21.09 -11.04
CA LYS A 122 1.21 -22.33 -10.43
C LYS A 122 2.27 -23.06 -9.61
N SER A 123 3.52 -23.09 -10.11
CA SER A 123 4.64 -23.72 -9.39
C SER A 123 5.02 -22.93 -8.15
N LEU A 124 5.05 -21.58 -8.28
CA LEU A 124 5.37 -20.67 -7.19
C LEU A 124 4.28 -20.70 -6.10
N LYS A 125 3.00 -20.69 -6.47
CA LYS A 125 1.88 -20.87 -5.51
C LYS A 125 1.99 -22.16 -4.70
N LYS A 126 2.39 -23.28 -5.36
CA LYS A 126 2.61 -24.55 -4.66
C LYS A 126 3.81 -24.49 -3.72
N LYS A 127 4.88 -23.81 -4.14
CA LYS A 127 6.08 -23.65 -3.34
C LYS A 127 5.78 -22.79 -2.11
N ILE A 128 5.18 -21.62 -2.28
CA ILE A 128 4.75 -20.71 -1.19
C ILE A 128 3.91 -21.47 -0.16
N ARG A 129 2.91 -22.24 -0.61
CA ARG A 129 2.07 -23.02 0.30
C ARG A 129 2.88 -24.04 1.09
N LYS A 130 3.79 -24.77 0.42
CA LYS A 130 4.65 -25.77 1.08
C LYS A 130 5.59 -25.10 2.09
N ASP A 131 6.18 -23.97 1.73
CA ASP A 131 7.13 -23.27 2.57
C ASP A 131 6.41 -22.56 3.74
N ALA A 132 5.19 -22.07 3.54
CA ALA A 132 4.32 -21.57 4.60
C ALA A 132 3.94 -22.68 5.60
N ASP A 133 3.52 -23.86 5.12
CA ASP A 133 3.21 -25.02 5.97
C ASP A 133 4.45 -25.46 6.75
N ALA A 134 5.62 -25.49 6.11
CA ALA A 134 6.89 -25.84 6.75
C ALA A 134 7.28 -24.83 7.82
N LEU A 135 7.18 -23.53 7.53
CA LEU A 135 7.44 -22.46 8.48
C LEU A 135 6.50 -22.53 9.68
N HIS A 136 5.22 -22.83 9.45
CA HIS A 136 4.23 -22.98 10.51
C HIS A 136 4.60 -24.12 11.49
N ILE A 137 4.98 -25.29 10.97
CA ILE A 137 5.41 -26.44 11.79
C ILE A 137 6.73 -26.13 12.51
N GLU A 138 7.66 -25.46 11.84
CA GLU A 138 8.93 -25.07 12.46
C GLU A 138 8.72 -24.06 13.57
N THR A 139 7.81 -23.09 13.38
CA THR A 139 7.44 -22.13 14.43
C THR A 139 6.89 -22.84 15.66
N LYS A 140 6.01 -23.85 15.46
CA LYS A 140 5.52 -24.69 16.55
C LYS A 140 6.69 -25.31 17.33
N ASN A 141 7.58 -26.01 16.62
CA ASN A 141 8.72 -26.70 17.23
C ASN A 141 9.67 -25.71 17.94
N THR A 142 9.84 -24.51 17.37
CA THR A 142 10.67 -23.48 17.97
C THR A 142 10.05 -22.97 19.28
N ILE A 143 8.74 -22.73 19.32
CA ILE A 143 8.04 -22.29 20.55
C ILE A 143 8.14 -23.37 21.63
N GLU A 144 7.93 -24.64 21.31
CA GLU A 144 8.02 -25.75 22.25
C GLU A 144 9.43 -25.91 22.87
N ASN A 145 10.47 -25.49 22.15
CA ASN A 145 11.89 -25.61 22.56
C ASN A 145 12.55 -24.27 22.97
N LEU A 146 11.78 -23.23 23.27
CA LEU A 146 12.32 -21.94 23.68
C LEU A 146 13.16 -22.03 24.97
N SER A 147 14.29 -21.34 25.00
CA SER A 147 15.05 -21.11 26.24
C SER A 147 14.33 -20.05 27.10
N ASP A 148 14.66 -20.04 28.42
CA ASP A 148 14.08 -19.02 29.33
C ASP A 148 14.46 -17.60 28.92
N GLU A 149 15.68 -17.39 28.40
CA GLU A 149 16.14 -16.10 27.89
C GLU A 149 15.34 -15.65 26.66
N GLN A 150 15.10 -16.57 25.72
CA GLN A 150 14.26 -16.27 24.54
C GLN A 150 12.82 -15.95 24.94
N ILE A 151 12.26 -16.67 25.91
CA ILE A 151 10.92 -16.39 26.44
C ILE A 151 10.85 -14.98 27.02
N LEU A 152 11.81 -14.58 27.87
CA LEU A 152 11.85 -13.24 28.45
C LEU A 152 11.91 -12.15 27.36
N ASN A 153 12.74 -12.34 26.34
CA ASN A 153 12.87 -11.41 25.21
C ASN A 153 11.52 -11.30 24.44
N LEU A 154 10.88 -12.43 24.12
CA LEU A 154 9.60 -12.43 23.41
C LEU A 154 8.47 -11.80 24.24
N LEU A 155 8.43 -12.06 25.55
CA LEU A 155 7.45 -11.44 26.45
C LEU A 155 7.68 -9.92 26.56
N GLN A 156 8.95 -9.50 26.63
CA GLN A 156 9.29 -8.08 26.61
C GLN A 156 8.82 -7.41 25.30
N ARG A 157 9.08 -8.03 24.15
CA ARG A 157 8.61 -7.51 22.84
C ARG A 157 7.10 -7.51 22.73
N LYS A 158 6.42 -8.50 23.30
CA LYS A 158 4.95 -8.60 23.23
C LYS A 158 4.25 -7.54 24.09
N TRP A 159 4.73 -7.29 25.29
CA TRP A 159 3.99 -6.47 26.26
C TRP A 159 4.69 -5.18 26.67
N VAL A 160 6.02 -5.20 26.83
CA VAL A 160 6.74 -4.03 27.34
C VAL A 160 7.09 -3.07 26.22
N THR A 161 7.59 -3.58 25.09
CA THR A 161 8.00 -2.72 23.97
C THR A 161 6.85 -1.87 23.43
N PRO A 162 5.66 -2.42 23.10
CA PRO A 162 4.55 -1.61 22.62
C PRO A 162 4.10 -0.55 23.63
N LEU A 163 4.08 -0.91 24.93
CA LEU A 163 3.71 0.03 25.98
C LEU A 163 4.70 1.21 26.06
N VAL A 164 5.99 0.93 25.95
CA VAL A 164 7.03 1.97 25.95
C VAL A 164 6.94 2.84 24.69
N GLU A 165 6.67 2.25 23.55
CA GLU A 165 6.45 2.98 22.28
C GLU A 165 5.24 3.89 22.39
N ASP A 166 4.10 3.38 22.84
CA ASP A 166 2.87 4.17 23.07
C ASP A 166 3.12 5.34 24.04
N MET A 167 3.87 5.09 25.13
CA MET A 167 4.25 6.14 26.08
C MET A 167 5.14 7.21 25.46
N ASN A 168 6.04 6.85 24.56
CA ASN A 168 6.90 7.79 23.84
C ASN A 168 6.13 8.58 22.77
N ASP A 169 5.06 8.01 22.22
CA ASP A 169 4.22 8.66 21.22
C ASP A 169 3.27 9.72 21.82
N LEU A 170 2.93 9.61 23.11
CA LEU A 170 2.07 10.59 23.78
C LEU A 170 2.62 12.03 23.70
N PRO A 171 3.86 12.34 24.07
CA PRO A 171 4.44 13.68 23.91
C PRO A 171 4.48 14.13 22.46
N GLN A 172 4.78 13.23 21.53
CA GLN A 172 4.81 13.52 20.10
C GLN A 172 3.45 13.92 19.56
N SER A 173 2.37 13.30 20.03
CA SER A 173 1.00 13.65 19.63
C SER A 173 0.63 15.08 20.06
N VAL A 174 1.04 15.51 21.26
CA VAL A 174 0.84 16.87 21.77
C VAL A 174 1.62 17.88 20.93
N ILE A 175 2.90 17.56 20.63
CA ILE A 175 3.76 18.41 19.80
C ILE A 175 3.17 18.57 18.39
N ARG A 176 2.73 17.50 17.74
CA ARG A 176 2.09 17.57 16.42
C ARG A 176 0.83 18.44 16.45
N THR A 177 0.02 18.32 17.50
CA THR A 177 -1.18 19.15 17.68
C THR A 177 -0.83 20.63 17.84
N LEU A 178 0.24 20.94 18.59
CA LEU A 178 0.74 22.32 18.72
C LEU A 178 1.25 22.88 17.39
N ILE A 179 2.07 22.09 16.67
CA ILE A 179 2.57 22.48 15.35
C ILE A 179 1.42 22.80 14.40
N ALA A 180 0.42 21.89 14.30
CA ALA A 180 -0.74 22.08 13.43
C ALA A 180 -1.54 23.35 13.77
N ARG A 181 -1.65 23.69 15.08
CA ARG A 181 -2.29 24.95 15.52
C ARG A 181 -1.47 26.18 15.15
N LEU A 182 -0.14 26.11 15.26
CA LEU A 182 0.75 27.20 14.86
C LEU A 182 0.72 27.41 13.36
N GLU A 183 0.76 26.34 12.55
CA GLU A 183 0.64 26.41 11.10
C GLU A 183 -0.70 27.02 10.69
N ALA A 184 -1.81 26.60 11.31
CA ALA A 184 -3.12 27.19 11.07
C ALA A 184 -3.18 28.70 11.41
N LEU A 185 -2.48 29.12 12.47
CA LEU A 185 -2.35 30.54 12.80
C LEU A 185 -1.49 31.29 11.78
N CYS A 186 -0.37 30.73 11.34
CA CYS A 186 0.47 31.32 10.30
C CYS A 186 -0.34 31.53 9.02
N THR A 187 -1.06 30.51 8.55
CA THR A 187 -1.91 30.61 7.35
C THR A 187 -3.02 31.64 7.53
N LYS A 188 -3.64 31.68 8.73
CA LYS A 188 -4.69 32.68 9.02
C LYS A 188 -4.20 34.11 8.95
N TYR A 189 -2.96 34.38 9.34
CA TYR A 189 -2.37 35.72 9.38
C TYR A 189 -1.33 35.95 8.27
N GLU A 190 -1.26 35.10 7.27
CA GLU A 190 -0.38 35.22 6.10
C GLU A 190 -0.70 36.48 5.31
N THR A 191 -1.99 36.79 5.12
CA THR A 191 -2.50 38.05 4.56
C THR A 191 -2.81 38.99 5.70
N THR A 192 -1.88 39.86 6.06
CA THR A 192 -2.12 40.94 7.00
C THR A 192 -2.86 42.11 6.29
N PHE A 193 -3.59 42.90 7.06
CA PHE A 193 -4.25 44.10 6.52
C PHE A 193 -3.25 45.05 5.81
N ALA A 194 -2.05 45.17 6.38
CA ALA A 194 -0.96 45.92 5.77
C ALA A 194 -0.44 45.31 4.46
N GLY A 195 -0.43 43.94 4.35
CA GLY A 195 -0.08 43.25 3.10
C GLY A 195 -1.09 43.53 1.98
N VAL A 196 -2.38 43.43 2.29
CA VAL A 196 -3.44 43.71 1.33
C VAL A 196 -3.41 45.19 0.89
N ASP A 197 -3.19 46.13 1.83
CA ASP A 197 -3.01 47.56 1.49
C ASP A 197 -1.80 47.77 0.57
N GLY A 198 -0.70 47.04 0.79
CA GLY A 198 0.48 47.06 -0.08
C GLY A 198 0.16 46.56 -1.50
N GLU A 199 -0.51 45.39 -1.61
CA GLU A 199 -0.93 44.84 -2.91
C GLU A 199 -1.90 45.75 -3.67
N ILE A 200 -2.81 46.40 -2.96
CA ILE A 200 -3.70 47.40 -3.55
C ILE A 200 -2.88 48.58 -4.12
N ALA A 201 -1.95 49.11 -3.35
CA ALA A 201 -1.11 50.23 -3.78
C ALA A 201 -0.22 49.87 -4.98
N GLU A 202 0.34 48.65 -5.01
CA GLU A 202 1.10 48.15 -6.16
C GLU A 202 0.21 48.00 -7.40
N THR A 203 -0.98 47.43 -7.24
CA THR A 203 -1.95 47.22 -8.33
C THR A 203 -2.44 48.58 -8.89
N GLU A 204 -2.74 49.54 -8.02
CA GLU A 204 -3.10 50.91 -8.44
C GLU A 204 -1.96 51.59 -9.21
N THR A 205 -0.73 51.40 -8.76
CA THR A 205 0.46 51.93 -9.44
C THR A 205 0.68 51.30 -10.81
N ALA A 206 0.54 49.97 -10.92
CA ALA A 206 0.61 49.25 -12.18
C ALA A 206 -0.49 49.69 -13.15
N LEU A 207 -1.71 49.86 -12.66
CA LEU A 207 -2.85 50.32 -13.46
C LEU A 207 -2.65 51.75 -13.97
N ARG A 208 -2.11 52.64 -13.14
CA ARG A 208 -1.73 53.99 -13.58
C ARG A 208 -0.69 53.97 -14.70
N GLY A 209 0.31 53.07 -14.60
CA GLY A 209 1.31 52.87 -15.66
C GLY A 209 0.67 52.43 -16.98
N LEU A 210 -0.25 51.49 -16.94
CA LEU A 210 -0.99 51.06 -18.12
C LEU A 210 -1.87 52.14 -18.72
N ILE A 211 -2.49 53.00 -17.89
CA ILE A 211 -3.28 54.17 -18.35
C ILE A 211 -2.38 55.18 -19.04
N ASP A 212 -1.13 55.36 -18.59
CA ASP A 212 -0.19 56.30 -19.23
C ASP A 212 0.28 55.84 -20.64
N GLU A 213 0.18 54.54 -20.92
CA GLU A 213 0.48 54.00 -22.25
C GLU A 213 -0.67 54.13 -23.25
N LEU A 214 -1.87 54.47 -22.77
CA LEU A 214 -3.02 54.65 -23.63
C LEU A 214 -2.98 55.99 -24.33
N THR A 215 -3.27 55.98 -25.61
CA THR A 215 -3.39 57.21 -26.45
C THR A 215 -4.80 57.34 -27.02
N GLY A 216 -5.35 58.55 -27.01
CA GLY A 216 -6.70 58.80 -27.48
C GLY A 216 -6.87 60.23 -27.95
N ASN A 217 -8.12 60.65 -28.29
CA ASN A 217 -8.46 62.01 -28.59
C ASN A 217 -8.47 62.88 -27.29
N ALA A 218 -8.64 64.17 -27.44
CA ALA A 218 -8.56 65.14 -26.33
C ALA A 218 -9.58 64.88 -25.20
N PHE A 219 -10.76 64.35 -25.52
CA PHE A 219 -11.78 63.94 -24.53
C PHE A 219 -11.40 62.65 -23.83
N ASP A 220 -10.87 61.65 -24.55
CA ASP A 220 -10.44 60.42 -23.99
C ASP A 220 -9.28 60.66 -23.01
N MET A 221 -8.33 61.50 -23.37
CA MET A 221 -7.19 61.85 -22.50
C MET A 221 -7.63 62.56 -21.22
N GLN A 222 -8.70 63.45 -21.31
CA GLN A 222 -9.24 64.06 -20.12
C GLN A 222 -9.93 63.05 -19.19
N GLY A 223 -10.70 62.11 -19.76
CA GLY A 223 -11.33 61.01 -18.98
C GLY A 223 -10.30 60.10 -18.32
N LEU A 224 -9.22 59.73 -19.02
CA LEU A 224 -8.11 58.94 -18.47
C LEU A 224 -7.39 59.68 -17.33
N ALA A 225 -7.22 61.01 -17.45
CA ALA A 225 -6.63 61.81 -16.38
C ALA A 225 -7.52 61.93 -15.12
N GLU A 226 -8.85 61.91 -15.27
CA GLU A 226 -9.79 61.86 -14.15
C GLU A 226 -9.80 60.48 -13.51
N LEU A 227 -9.80 59.41 -14.31
CA LEU A 227 -9.70 58.02 -13.82
C LEU A 227 -8.41 57.82 -13.00
N LYS A 228 -7.29 58.38 -13.49
CA LYS A 228 -6.00 58.31 -12.79
C LYS A 228 -6.02 59.05 -11.45
N LYS A 229 -6.78 60.15 -11.34
CA LYS A 229 -6.98 60.84 -10.05
C LYS A 229 -7.80 60.02 -9.07
N LEU A 230 -8.80 59.27 -9.54
CA LEU A 230 -9.62 58.40 -8.70
C LEU A 230 -8.82 57.20 -8.18
N LEU A 231 -7.92 56.66 -8.97
CA LEU A 231 -7.01 55.54 -8.55
C LEU A 231 -5.92 56.01 -7.56
N GLY A 232 -5.74 57.27 -7.32
CA GLY A 232 -4.77 57.83 -6.41
C GLY A 232 -5.36 58.62 -5.26
N GLY A 233 -6.65 58.48 -5.04
CA GLY A 233 -7.41 59.27 -4.10
C GLY A 233 -7.22 58.84 -2.63
N LYS A 234 -6.13 59.21 -2.03
CA LYS A 234 -6.00 59.60 -0.62
C LYS A 234 -5.38 60.95 -0.55
#